data_2e2308344eae1fe906cec15390a3dcae
#
_entry.id   2e2308344eae1fe906cec15390a3dcae
#
_cell.length_a   1.000
_cell.length_b   1.000
_cell.length_c   1.000
_cell.angle_alpha   90.00
_cell.angle_beta   90.00
_cell.angle_gamma   90.00
#
_symmetry.space_group_name_H-M   'P 1'
#
loop_
_entity.id
_entity.type
_entity.pdbx_description
1 polymer ?
#
loop_
_entity_poly.entity_id
_entity_poly.type
_entity_poly.pdbx_seq_one_letter_code
_entity_poly.pdbx_strand_id
1 'polypeptide(L)'
;MITTTSSSILVAIIVALITAIVGPIIVNWVKMKMEKPPSTTPMHDALETSTLVDTQLENMMEELECDRIWIAQFHNGGYFYPTGRSIQKFSIFYEKCSPDVPTIQNTFQNIPVSLFPRPIAKVYKENELAIPNLDEAKDTYGLEYFASQCETKGSYLIGLHSLDNHLIGIMGISYKTPHDLKKDQWIYIRQKVGAIGTLLSEYLYQNQPK
;
A
#
# COMPACT_ATOMS: atom_id res chain seq x y z
N MET A 1 37.36 -42.93 -34.82
CA MET A 1 37.11 -42.26 -33.52
C MET A 1 36.92 -40.72 -33.65
N ILE A 2 36.55 -40.19 -34.80
CA ILE A 2 36.44 -38.73 -35.09
C ILE A 2 34.98 -38.26 -35.25
N THR A 3 33.99 -39.17 -35.38
CA THR A 3 32.60 -38.83 -35.68
C THR A 3 31.76 -38.46 -34.46
N THR A 4 32.15 -38.86 -33.25
CA THR A 4 31.41 -38.58 -32.02
C THR A 4 31.62 -37.16 -31.48
N THR A 5 32.77 -36.56 -31.73
CA THR A 5 33.09 -35.18 -31.29
C THR A 5 32.37 -34.12 -32.10
N SER A 6 32.20 -34.29 -33.41
CA SER A 6 31.47 -33.34 -34.27
C SER A 6 29.99 -33.28 -33.91
N SER A 7 29.37 -34.43 -33.59
CA SER A 7 27.95 -34.49 -33.18
C SER A 7 27.71 -33.79 -31.86
N SER A 8 28.59 -33.92 -30.87
CA SER A 8 28.48 -33.26 -29.57
C SER A 8 28.63 -31.74 -29.67
N ILE A 9 29.52 -31.24 -30.53
CA ILE A 9 29.70 -29.80 -30.79
C ILE A 9 28.46 -29.23 -31.48
N LEU A 10 27.89 -29.93 -32.44
CA LEU A 10 26.68 -29.49 -33.15
C LEU A 10 25.48 -29.41 -32.21
N VAL A 11 25.31 -30.37 -31.32
CA VAL A 11 24.26 -30.33 -30.28
C VAL A 11 24.46 -29.17 -29.31
N ALA A 12 25.70 -28.92 -28.87
CA ALA A 12 25.99 -27.79 -27.98
C ALA A 12 25.68 -26.41 -28.64
N ILE A 13 25.99 -26.25 -29.93
CA ILE A 13 25.68 -25.05 -30.69
C ILE A 13 24.15 -24.87 -30.83
N ILE A 14 23.41 -25.92 -31.13
CA ILE A 14 21.95 -25.87 -31.24
C ILE A 14 21.31 -25.49 -29.90
N VAL A 15 21.76 -26.10 -28.80
CA VAL A 15 21.25 -25.78 -27.46
C VAL A 15 21.57 -24.32 -27.09
N ALA A 16 22.80 -23.86 -27.38
CA ALA A 16 23.18 -22.47 -27.14
C ALA A 16 22.33 -21.45 -27.96
N LEU A 17 22.05 -21.77 -29.24
CA LEU A 17 21.17 -20.96 -30.08
C LEU A 17 19.72 -20.92 -29.55
N ILE A 18 19.19 -22.06 -29.16
CA ILE A 18 17.84 -22.17 -28.59
C ILE A 18 17.76 -21.34 -27.31
N THR A 19 18.70 -21.48 -26.38
CA THR A 19 18.67 -20.73 -25.11
C THR A 19 18.94 -19.24 -25.31
N ALA A 20 19.82 -18.85 -26.23
CA ALA A 20 20.16 -17.43 -26.43
C ALA A 20 19.12 -16.63 -27.24
N ILE A 21 18.40 -17.30 -28.17
CA ILE A 21 17.47 -16.63 -29.08
C ILE A 21 16.02 -16.97 -28.74
N VAL A 22 15.68 -18.25 -28.65
CA VAL A 22 14.30 -18.70 -28.46
C VAL A 22 13.83 -18.44 -27.03
N GLY A 23 14.71 -18.61 -26.03
CA GLY A 23 14.40 -18.37 -24.62
C GLY A 23 13.91 -16.93 -24.38
N PRO A 24 14.68 -15.89 -24.73
CA PRO A 24 14.24 -14.49 -24.59
C PRO A 24 12.99 -14.14 -25.38
N ILE A 25 12.78 -14.73 -26.58
CA ILE A 25 11.58 -14.49 -27.38
C ILE A 25 10.34 -15.07 -26.68
N ILE A 26 10.43 -16.29 -26.15
CA ILE A 26 9.33 -16.92 -25.41
C ILE A 26 9.03 -16.11 -24.14
N VAL A 27 10.05 -15.73 -23.37
CA VAL A 27 9.89 -14.92 -22.17
C VAL A 27 9.23 -13.58 -22.49
N ASN A 28 9.67 -12.90 -23.55
CA ASN A 28 9.07 -11.64 -23.99
C ASN A 28 7.63 -11.82 -24.49
N TRP A 29 7.35 -12.88 -25.22
CA TRP A 29 5.99 -13.19 -25.69
C TRP A 29 5.05 -13.52 -24.52
N VAL A 30 5.50 -14.31 -23.55
CA VAL A 30 4.74 -14.59 -22.32
C VAL A 30 4.52 -13.31 -21.53
N LYS A 31 5.55 -12.48 -21.38
CA LYS A 31 5.44 -11.17 -20.72
C LYS A 31 4.41 -10.28 -21.40
N MET A 32 4.47 -10.13 -22.74
CA MET A 32 3.48 -9.34 -23.49
C MET A 32 2.06 -9.91 -23.41
N LYS A 33 1.91 -11.22 -23.26
CA LYS A 33 0.59 -11.87 -23.12
C LYS A 33 0.04 -11.78 -21.70
N MET A 34 0.92 -11.66 -20.70
CA MET A 34 0.56 -11.47 -19.28
C MET A 34 0.40 -9.98 -18.91
N GLU A 35 1.06 -9.08 -19.64
CA GLU A 35 0.81 -7.64 -19.48
C GLU A 35 -0.60 -7.36 -19.98
N LYS A 36 -1.52 -7.03 -19.05
CA LYS A 36 -2.83 -6.47 -19.44
C LYS A 36 -2.57 -5.23 -20.30
N PRO A 37 -3.28 -5.06 -21.43
CA PRO A 37 -3.16 -3.83 -22.19
C PRO A 37 -3.47 -2.64 -21.28
N PRO A 38 -2.76 -1.49 -21.45
CA PRO A 38 -3.08 -0.29 -20.68
C PRO A 38 -4.57 -0.02 -20.82
N SER A 39 -5.24 0.21 -19.70
CA SER A 39 -6.67 0.47 -19.69
C SER A 39 -7.01 1.61 -20.65
N THR A 40 -7.98 1.40 -21.52
CA THR A 40 -8.50 2.42 -22.41
C THR A 40 -9.41 3.41 -21.67
N THR A 41 -9.74 3.12 -20.40
CA THR A 41 -10.63 3.92 -19.56
C THR A 41 -10.09 4.07 -18.13
N PRO A 42 -9.05 4.91 -17.90
CA PRO A 42 -8.44 5.08 -16.59
C PRO A 42 -9.44 5.46 -15.49
N MET A 43 -10.50 6.18 -15.86
CA MET A 43 -11.58 6.56 -14.93
C MET A 43 -12.39 5.34 -14.48
N HIS A 44 -12.67 4.41 -15.37
CA HIS A 44 -13.41 3.18 -15.02
C HIS A 44 -12.61 2.35 -14.01
N ASP A 45 -11.33 2.14 -14.25
CA ASP A 45 -10.46 1.37 -13.37
C ASP A 45 -10.29 2.05 -12.00
N ALA A 46 -10.19 3.38 -12.00
CA ALA A 46 -10.16 4.17 -10.77
C ALA A 46 -11.44 3.98 -9.94
N LEU A 47 -12.62 4.04 -10.59
CA LEU A 47 -13.91 3.85 -9.93
C LEU A 47 -14.09 2.41 -9.43
N GLU A 48 -13.71 1.42 -10.22
CA GLU A 48 -13.78 0.01 -9.83
C GLU A 48 -12.90 -0.27 -8.61
N THR A 49 -11.63 0.14 -8.68
CA THR A 49 -10.69 0.00 -7.55
C THR A 49 -11.20 0.72 -6.31
N SER A 50 -11.68 1.96 -6.46
CA SER A 50 -12.21 2.74 -5.35
C SER A 50 -13.42 2.08 -4.71
N THR A 51 -14.34 1.53 -5.50
CA THR A 51 -15.52 0.81 -4.99
C THR A 51 -15.13 -0.45 -4.23
N LEU A 52 -14.14 -1.21 -4.73
CA LEU A 52 -13.65 -2.40 -4.05
C LEU A 52 -12.98 -2.07 -2.72
N VAL A 53 -12.13 -1.04 -2.69
CA VAL A 53 -11.48 -0.59 -1.45
C VAL A 53 -12.52 -0.09 -0.45
N ASP A 54 -13.46 0.71 -0.89
CA ASP A 54 -14.54 1.27 -0.07
C ASP A 54 -15.37 0.18 0.60
N THR A 55 -15.78 -0.85 -0.17
CA THR A 55 -16.49 -2.03 0.36
C THR A 55 -15.64 -2.79 1.37
N GLN A 56 -14.31 -2.94 1.14
CA GLN A 56 -13.45 -3.60 2.13
C GLN A 56 -13.36 -2.80 3.44
N LEU A 57 -13.31 -1.46 3.38
CA LEU A 57 -13.29 -0.63 4.57
C LEU A 57 -14.61 -0.70 5.34
N GLU A 58 -15.76 -0.73 4.67
CA GLU A 58 -17.06 -0.94 5.31
C GLU A 58 -17.10 -2.26 6.08
N ASN A 59 -16.75 -3.37 5.43
CA ASN A 59 -16.70 -4.68 6.07
C ASN A 59 -15.73 -4.73 7.26
N MET A 60 -14.57 -4.07 7.13
CA MET A 60 -13.59 -3.98 8.22
C MET A 60 -14.12 -3.16 9.38
N MET A 61 -14.81 -2.07 9.11
CA MET A 61 -15.38 -1.21 10.13
C MET A 61 -16.43 -1.96 10.96
N GLU A 62 -17.30 -2.73 10.31
CA GLU A 62 -18.30 -3.57 10.97
C GLU A 62 -17.67 -4.69 11.81
N GLU A 63 -16.70 -5.44 11.25
CA GLU A 63 -16.04 -6.56 11.92
C GLU A 63 -15.19 -6.13 13.12
N LEU A 64 -14.54 -4.97 13.02
CA LEU A 64 -13.67 -4.43 14.07
C LEU A 64 -14.42 -3.54 15.07
N GLU A 65 -15.69 -3.21 14.79
CA GLU A 65 -16.49 -2.28 15.58
C GLU A 65 -15.75 -0.95 15.83
N CYS A 66 -14.99 -0.48 14.82
CA CYS A 66 -14.20 0.73 14.96
C CYS A 66 -14.99 1.98 14.56
N ASP A 67 -14.64 3.12 15.12
CA ASP A 67 -15.33 4.39 14.89
C ASP A 67 -14.89 5.08 13.61
N ARG A 68 -13.65 4.82 13.16
CA ARG A 68 -13.09 5.33 11.90
C ARG A 68 -12.05 4.37 11.35
N ILE A 69 -12.08 4.18 10.04
CA ILE A 69 -11.03 3.50 9.27
C ILE A 69 -10.69 4.33 8.04
N TRP A 70 -9.39 4.47 7.73
CA TRP A 70 -8.94 5.29 6.62
C TRP A 70 -7.67 4.74 5.96
N ILE A 71 -7.43 5.16 4.72
CA ILE A 71 -6.23 4.85 3.96
C ILE A 71 -5.60 6.14 3.48
N ALA A 72 -4.36 6.37 3.91
CA ALA A 72 -3.47 7.38 3.35
C ALA A 72 -2.49 6.74 2.37
N GLN A 73 -2.32 7.34 1.20
CA GLN A 73 -1.32 6.93 0.21
C GLN A 73 -0.20 7.97 0.12
N PHE A 74 1.04 7.49 -0.02
CA PHE A 74 2.20 8.34 -0.25
C PHE A 74 2.27 8.78 -1.71
N HIS A 75 2.64 10.04 -1.90
CA HIS A 75 2.82 10.62 -3.23
C HIS A 75 3.85 11.75 -3.22
N ASN A 76 4.32 12.14 -4.40
CA ASN A 76 5.21 13.27 -4.56
C ASN A 76 4.41 14.58 -4.56
N GLY A 77 4.93 15.62 -3.92
CA GLY A 77 4.20 16.88 -3.72
C GLY A 77 5.03 18.14 -4.03
N GLY A 78 5.71 18.17 -5.17
CA GLY A 78 6.60 19.27 -5.53
C GLY A 78 8.06 18.99 -5.18
N TYR A 79 8.92 20.07 -5.23
CA TYR A 79 10.36 19.95 -5.10
C TYR A 79 10.95 20.97 -4.15
N PHE A 80 12.00 20.61 -3.42
CA PHE A 80 12.75 21.50 -2.58
C PHE A 80 13.65 22.41 -3.44
N TYR A 81 13.63 23.72 -3.17
CA TYR A 81 14.56 24.68 -3.74
C TYR A 81 15.88 24.69 -2.94
N PRO A 82 17.06 24.81 -3.58
CA PRO A 82 17.30 24.77 -5.02
C PRO A 82 17.61 23.37 -5.55
N THR A 83 17.51 22.34 -4.72
CA THR A 83 18.03 20.98 -4.98
C THR A 83 17.18 20.16 -5.95
N GLY A 84 15.92 20.51 -6.17
CA GLY A 84 15.00 19.73 -6.99
C GLY A 84 14.60 18.36 -6.38
N ARG A 85 14.95 18.09 -5.12
CA ARG A 85 14.50 16.84 -4.44
C ARG A 85 12.99 16.87 -4.24
N SER A 86 12.36 15.74 -4.55
CA SER A 86 10.91 15.57 -4.35
C SER A 86 10.53 15.65 -2.87
N ILE A 87 9.45 16.38 -2.59
CA ILE A 87 8.83 16.45 -1.25
C ILE A 87 7.89 15.26 -1.14
N GLN A 88 8.13 14.39 -0.16
CA GLN A 88 7.25 13.26 0.13
C GLN A 88 6.05 13.72 0.94
N LYS A 89 4.86 13.41 0.45
CA LYS A 89 3.57 13.75 1.06
C LYS A 89 2.69 12.52 1.17
N PHE A 90 1.63 12.64 1.92
CA PHE A 90 0.50 11.71 1.90
C PHE A 90 -0.83 12.45 1.84
N SER A 91 -1.84 11.76 1.35
CA SER A 91 -3.24 12.20 1.39
C SER A 91 -4.12 11.03 1.81
N ILE A 92 -5.16 11.29 2.60
CA ILE A 92 -6.20 10.30 2.87
C ILE A 92 -7.12 10.24 1.66
N PHE A 93 -7.12 9.11 0.97
CA PHE A 93 -7.95 8.88 -0.22
C PHE A 93 -9.25 8.16 0.10
N TYR A 94 -9.25 7.33 1.15
CA TYR A 94 -10.40 6.53 1.56
C TYR A 94 -10.63 6.71 3.05
N GLU A 95 -11.89 6.89 3.44
CA GLU A 95 -12.28 7.01 4.83
C GLU A 95 -13.71 6.52 5.03
N LYS A 96 -13.92 5.77 6.10
CA LYS A 96 -15.25 5.43 6.65
C LYS A 96 -15.30 5.82 8.10
N CYS A 97 -16.41 6.42 8.52
CA CYS A 97 -16.65 6.89 9.88
C CYS A 97 -18.03 6.48 10.35
N SER A 98 -18.16 6.25 11.66
CA SER A 98 -19.45 6.22 12.32
C SER A 98 -20.17 7.59 12.16
N PRO A 99 -21.51 7.62 12.15
CA PRO A 99 -22.26 8.86 11.87
C PRO A 99 -21.96 10.04 12.79
N ASP A 100 -21.50 9.79 14.01
CA ASP A 100 -21.17 10.77 15.04
C ASP A 100 -19.68 11.16 15.08
N VAL A 101 -18.88 10.65 14.14
CA VAL A 101 -17.43 10.90 14.05
C VAL A 101 -17.12 11.83 12.88
N PRO A 102 -16.46 12.98 13.12
CA PRO A 102 -16.12 13.90 12.04
C PRO A 102 -15.11 13.28 11.07
N THR A 103 -15.27 13.53 9.78
CA THR A 103 -14.32 13.09 8.76
C THR A 103 -13.02 13.89 8.83
N ILE A 104 -11.90 13.22 8.55
CA ILE A 104 -10.57 13.84 8.50
C ILE A 104 -9.99 13.85 7.06
N GLN A 105 -10.60 13.16 6.13
CA GLN A 105 -10.14 13.04 4.74
C GLN A 105 -9.85 14.39 4.10
N ASN A 106 -10.73 15.36 4.25
CA ASN A 106 -10.56 16.69 3.65
C ASN A 106 -9.43 17.50 4.31
N THR A 107 -9.15 17.25 5.58
CA THR A 107 -8.10 17.92 6.35
C THR A 107 -6.72 17.37 6.05
N PHE A 108 -6.63 16.05 5.83
CA PHE A 108 -5.37 15.35 5.60
C PHE A 108 -5.10 15.14 4.11
N GLN A 109 -5.01 16.26 3.37
CA GLN A 109 -4.64 16.29 1.95
C GLN A 109 -3.29 16.97 1.75
N ASN A 110 -2.41 16.36 0.94
CA ASN A 110 -1.09 16.90 0.59
C ASN A 110 -0.18 17.18 1.81
N ILE A 111 -0.28 16.36 2.85
CA ILE A 111 0.45 16.53 4.11
C ILE A 111 1.91 16.09 3.94
N PRO A 112 2.90 16.94 4.23
CA PRO A 112 4.29 16.52 4.23
C PRO A 112 4.56 15.40 5.25
N VAL A 113 5.26 14.35 4.83
CA VAL A 113 5.68 13.23 5.72
C VAL A 113 6.47 13.72 6.94
N SER A 114 7.19 14.84 6.78
CA SER A 114 7.98 15.47 7.84
C SER A 114 7.14 16.03 9.01
N LEU A 115 5.82 16.16 8.88
CA LEU A 115 4.96 16.56 10.00
C LEU A 115 4.67 15.38 10.95
N PHE A 116 4.84 14.14 10.49
CA PHE A 116 4.60 12.92 11.26
C PHE A 116 5.80 11.98 11.25
N PRO A 117 7.02 12.47 11.57
CA PRO A 117 8.24 11.68 11.35
C PRO A 117 8.29 10.43 12.24
N ARG A 118 7.81 10.52 13.49
CA ARG A 118 7.90 9.42 14.46
C ARG A 118 6.93 8.27 14.16
N PRO A 119 5.62 8.51 13.98
CA PRO A 119 4.68 7.44 13.66
C PRO A 119 4.97 6.81 12.30
N ILE A 120 5.31 7.61 11.28
CA ILE A 120 5.65 7.09 9.95
C ILE A 120 6.94 6.25 10.00
N ALA A 121 7.97 6.70 10.73
CA ALA A 121 9.20 5.92 10.91
C ALA A 121 8.95 4.60 11.65
N LYS A 122 8.03 4.59 12.60
CA LYS A 122 7.65 3.37 13.33
C LYS A 122 6.97 2.38 12.37
N VAL A 123 5.96 2.83 11.63
CA VAL A 123 5.28 1.99 10.62
C VAL A 123 6.26 1.51 9.54
N TYR A 124 7.16 2.37 9.06
CA TYR A 124 8.17 1.99 8.06
C TYR A 124 9.10 0.87 8.55
N LYS A 125 9.47 0.87 9.84
CA LYS A 125 10.42 -0.10 10.42
C LYS A 125 9.74 -1.39 10.88
N GLU A 126 8.57 -1.28 11.49
CA GLU A 126 7.91 -2.37 12.21
C GLU A 126 6.60 -2.81 11.55
N ASN A 127 6.21 -2.13 10.47
CA ASN A 127 4.97 -2.33 9.72
C ASN A 127 3.68 -1.95 10.46
N GLU A 128 3.75 -1.71 11.76
CA GLU A 128 2.58 -1.38 12.57
C GLU A 128 2.94 -0.46 13.73
N LEU A 129 1.97 0.35 14.16
CA LEU A 129 1.99 1.12 15.39
C LEU A 129 0.64 0.95 16.08
N ALA A 130 0.65 0.44 17.30
CA ALA A 130 -0.54 0.25 18.11
C ALA A 130 -0.49 1.14 19.36
N ILE A 131 -1.53 1.92 19.58
CA ILE A 131 -1.73 2.72 20.79
C ILE A 131 -3.17 2.46 21.28
N PRO A 132 -3.40 1.43 22.08
CA PRO A 132 -4.73 1.05 22.57
C PRO A 132 -5.41 2.12 23.41
N ASN A 133 -4.61 2.89 24.16
CA ASN A 133 -5.07 4.00 25.01
C ASN A 133 -4.09 5.16 24.91
N LEU A 134 -4.47 6.22 24.20
CA LEU A 134 -3.65 7.42 24.01
C LEU A 134 -3.46 8.24 25.29
N ASP A 135 -4.41 8.19 26.21
CA ASP A 135 -4.32 8.94 27.48
C ASP A 135 -3.29 8.32 28.44
N GLU A 136 -3.05 7.01 28.35
CA GLU A 136 -2.13 6.26 29.21
C GLU A 136 -0.84 5.84 28.51
N ALA A 137 -0.72 6.10 27.21
CA ALA A 137 0.42 5.69 26.42
C ALA A 137 1.71 6.38 26.90
N LYS A 138 2.76 5.59 27.17
CA LYS A 138 4.09 6.14 27.49
C LYS A 138 4.71 6.94 26.34
N ASP A 139 4.36 6.60 25.13
CA ASP A 139 4.76 7.28 23.90
C ASP A 139 3.60 7.30 22.90
N THR A 140 3.12 8.48 22.58
CA THR A 140 2.05 8.72 21.62
C THR A 140 2.59 8.98 20.21
N TYR A 141 3.91 8.97 20.05
CA TYR A 141 4.62 9.30 18.81
C TYR A 141 4.25 10.67 18.22
N GLY A 142 3.73 11.59 19.05
CA GLY A 142 3.28 12.91 18.63
C GLY A 142 1.88 12.92 18.01
N LEU A 143 1.09 11.88 18.24
CA LEU A 143 -0.29 11.79 17.73
C LEU A 143 -1.33 12.40 18.67
N GLU A 144 -1.00 12.72 19.92
CA GLU A 144 -1.94 13.18 20.95
C GLU A 144 -2.75 14.40 20.51
N TYR A 145 -2.11 15.39 19.90
CA TYR A 145 -2.78 16.60 19.44
C TYR A 145 -3.83 16.29 18.35
N PHE A 146 -3.46 15.52 17.35
CA PHE A 146 -4.37 15.14 16.26
C PHE A 146 -5.46 14.19 16.74
N ALA A 147 -5.11 13.25 17.61
CA ALA A 147 -6.06 12.32 18.20
C ALA A 147 -7.16 13.04 19.00
N SER A 148 -6.79 14.06 19.78
CA SER A 148 -7.76 14.88 20.53
C SER A 148 -8.70 15.65 19.61
N GLN A 149 -8.19 16.21 18.50
CA GLN A 149 -9.01 16.90 17.49
C GLN A 149 -9.97 15.95 16.75
N CYS A 150 -9.62 14.68 16.66
CA CYS A 150 -10.37 13.65 15.94
C CYS A 150 -11.19 12.74 16.88
N GLU A 151 -11.30 13.08 18.16
CA GLU A 151 -12.00 12.29 19.19
C GLU A 151 -11.50 10.83 19.26
N THR A 152 -10.20 10.62 19.08
CA THR A 152 -9.58 9.30 19.05
C THR A 152 -8.89 8.99 20.37
N LYS A 153 -9.20 7.85 20.98
CA LYS A 153 -8.56 7.32 22.20
C LYS A 153 -7.72 6.07 21.93
N GLY A 154 -8.15 5.21 21.02
CA GLY A 154 -7.37 4.08 20.52
C GLY A 154 -6.98 4.32 19.07
N SER A 155 -5.70 4.08 18.70
CA SER A 155 -5.19 4.32 17.35
C SER A 155 -4.25 3.22 16.90
N TYR A 156 -4.48 2.72 15.70
CA TYR A 156 -3.69 1.68 15.05
C TYR A 156 -3.32 2.11 13.65
N LEU A 157 -2.03 2.09 13.33
CA LEU A 157 -1.51 2.40 12.02
C LEU A 157 -0.80 1.17 11.45
N ILE A 158 -1.15 0.76 10.24
CA ILE A 158 -0.61 -0.43 9.59
C ILE A 158 -0.11 -0.05 8.20
N GLY A 159 1.09 -0.48 7.85
CA GLY A 159 1.69 -0.23 6.54
C GLY A 159 0.99 -0.98 5.42
N LEU A 160 0.67 -0.25 4.34
CA LEU A 160 0.19 -0.80 3.08
C LEU A 160 1.38 -0.98 2.13
N HIS A 161 1.58 -2.19 1.64
CA HIS A 161 2.69 -2.52 0.76
C HIS A 161 2.21 -2.91 -0.64
N SER A 162 3.01 -2.52 -1.63
CA SER A 162 2.86 -3.01 -3.00
C SER A 162 3.29 -4.47 -3.13
N LEU A 163 3.00 -5.07 -4.30
CA LEU A 163 3.46 -6.43 -4.63
C LEU A 163 4.98 -6.58 -4.54
N ASP A 164 5.74 -5.50 -4.80
CA ASP A 164 7.20 -5.46 -4.69
C ASP A 164 7.67 -5.12 -3.26
N ASN A 165 6.77 -5.17 -2.28
CA ASN A 165 7.04 -4.89 -0.87
C ASN A 165 7.49 -3.45 -0.58
N HIS A 166 7.11 -2.47 -1.42
CA HIS A 166 7.31 -1.06 -1.13
C HIS A 166 6.16 -0.53 -0.27
N LEU A 167 6.47 0.26 0.75
CA LEU A 167 5.45 0.95 1.55
C LEU A 167 4.80 2.05 0.69
N ILE A 168 3.55 1.84 0.26
CA ILE A 168 2.79 2.74 -0.61
C ILE A 168 1.80 3.61 0.15
N GLY A 169 1.50 3.26 1.39
CA GLY A 169 0.54 3.98 2.21
C GLY A 169 0.44 3.45 3.63
N ILE A 170 -0.52 3.97 4.37
CA ILE A 170 -0.84 3.57 5.74
C ILE A 170 -2.35 3.43 5.86
N MET A 171 -2.81 2.33 6.46
CA MET A 171 -4.17 2.19 6.96
C MET A 171 -4.20 2.62 8.42
N GLY A 172 -5.16 3.47 8.78
CA GLY A 172 -5.43 3.84 10.15
C GLY A 172 -6.78 3.31 10.63
N ILE A 173 -6.82 2.81 11.86
CA ILE A 173 -8.04 2.36 12.56
C ILE A 173 -8.11 3.13 13.86
N SER A 174 -9.25 3.74 14.15
CA SER A 174 -9.43 4.62 15.30
C SER A 174 -10.68 4.28 16.08
N TYR A 175 -10.56 4.40 17.42
CA TYR A 175 -11.63 4.19 18.39
C TYR A 175 -11.79 5.42 19.26
N LYS A 176 -13.05 5.81 19.57
CA LYS A 176 -13.38 6.91 20.50
C LYS A 176 -13.12 6.55 21.96
N THR A 177 -13.03 5.28 22.25
CA THR A 177 -12.71 4.73 23.58
C THR A 177 -11.42 3.92 23.52
N PRO A 178 -10.69 3.76 24.65
CA PRO A 178 -9.58 2.82 24.71
C PRO A 178 -10.01 1.43 24.24
N HIS A 179 -9.22 0.83 23.36
CA HIS A 179 -9.57 -0.45 22.75
C HIS A 179 -8.33 -1.31 22.48
N ASP A 180 -8.33 -2.53 22.98
CA ASP A 180 -7.28 -3.51 22.73
C ASP A 180 -7.71 -4.51 21.65
N LEU A 181 -7.00 -4.53 20.52
CA LEU A 181 -7.23 -5.50 19.46
C LEU A 181 -6.83 -6.91 19.88
N LYS A 182 -7.75 -7.86 19.74
CA LYS A 182 -7.50 -9.27 20.00
C LYS A 182 -6.63 -9.90 18.90
N LYS A 183 -6.07 -11.06 19.18
CA LYS A 183 -5.18 -11.76 18.24
C LYS A 183 -5.85 -12.12 16.91
N ASP A 184 -7.10 -12.53 16.93
CA ASP A 184 -7.91 -12.84 15.76
C ASP A 184 -8.19 -11.60 14.92
N GLN A 185 -8.51 -10.46 15.54
CA GLN A 185 -8.68 -9.17 14.88
C GLN A 185 -7.37 -8.74 14.19
N TRP A 186 -6.21 -8.91 14.82
CA TRP A 186 -4.93 -8.63 14.19
C TRP A 186 -4.65 -9.50 12.96
N ILE A 187 -4.99 -10.79 13.01
CA ILE A 187 -4.87 -11.69 11.85
C ILE A 187 -5.76 -11.19 10.72
N TYR A 188 -7.02 -10.87 11.02
CA TYR A 188 -7.98 -10.34 10.06
C TYR A 188 -7.49 -9.03 9.41
N ILE A 189 -7.02 -8.07 10.23
CA ILE A 189 -6.48 -6.79 9.74
C ILE A 189 -5.32 -7.03 8.76
N ARG A 190 -4.33 -7.85 9.12
CA ARG A 190 -3.17 -8.11 8.26
C ARG A 190 -3.56 -8.75 6.93
N GLN A 191 -4.54 -9.64 6.92
CA GLN A 191 -5.08 -10.23 5.68
C GLN A 191 -5.74 -9.17 4.79
N LYS A 192 -6.58 -8.31 5.37
CA LYS A 192 -7.29 -7.25 4.65
C LYS A 192 -6.34 -6.19 4.12
N VAL A 193 -5.37 -5.76 4.95
CA VAL A 193 -4.33 -4.79 4.54
C VAL A 193 -3.52 -5.34 3.36
N GLY A 194 -3.15 -6.62 3.36
CA GLY A 194 -2.46 -7.25 2.25
C GLY A 194 -3.30 -7.26 0.96
N ALA A 195 -4.59 -7.61 1.06
CA ALA A 195 -5.50 -7.61 -0.08
C ALA A 195 -5.70 -6.20 -0.67
N ILE A 196 -5.90 -5.19 0.18
CA ILE A 196 -6.05 -3.79 -0.24
C ILE A 196 -4.73 -3.26 -0.85
N GLY A 197 -3.58 -3.58 -0.25
CA GLY A 197 -2.27 -3.23 -0.80
C GLY A 197 -2.07 -3.79 -2.22
N THR A 198 -2.51 -5.02 -2.47
CA THR A 198 -2.49 -5.64 -3.80
C THR A 198 -3.39 -4.88 -4.79
N LEU A 199 -4.65 -4.59 -4.41
CA LEU A 199 -5.59 -3.84 -5.27
C LEU A 199 -5.03 -2.46 -5.66
N LEU A 200 -4.54 -1.71 -4.68
CA LEU A 200 -3.96 -0.39 -4.92
C LEU A 200 -2.68 -0.47 -5.75
N SER A 201 -1.85 -1.48 -5.53
CA SER A 201 -0.64 -1.71 -6.30
C SER A 201 -0.96 -2.01 -7.77
N GLU A 202 -1.91 -2.89 -8.06
CA GLU A 202 -2.34 -3.20 -9.43
C GLU A 202 -2.80 -1.94 -10.15
N TYR A 203 -3.63 -1.11 -9.52
CA TYR A 203 -4.10 0.15 -10.08
C TYR A 203 -2.94 1.12 -10.38
N LEU A 204 -1.98 1.26 -9.46
CA LEU A 204 -0.83 2.16 -9.63
C LEU A 204 0.10 1.71 -10.77
N TYR A 205 0.33 0.40 -10.92
CA TYR A 205 1.21 -0.13 -11.97
C TYR A 205 0.57 -0.17 -13.36
N GLN A 206 -0.75 -0.36 -13.45
CA GLN A 206 -1.47 -0.36 -14.74
C GLN A 206 -1.48 1.02 -15.41
N ASN A 207 -1.38 2.09 -14.63
CA ASN A 207 -1.50 3.47 -15.11
C ASN A 207 -0.16 4.24 -15.18
N GLN A 208 0.99 3.56 -15.06
CA GLN A 208 2.27 4.24 -15.25
C GLN A 208 2.48 4.57 -16.74
N PRO A 209 2.74 5.84 -17.09
CA PRO A 209 3.17 6.20 -18.44
C PRO A 209 4.50 5.51 -18.73
N LYS A 210 4.57 4.83 -19.87
CA LYS A 210 5.82 4.21 -20.38
C LYS A 210 6.81 5.28 -20.79
#